data_47c82f8b9471039b62f1450754dec56b
#
_entry.id   47c82f8b9471039b62f1450754dec56b
#
_cell.length_a   1.000
_cell.length_b   1.000
_cell.length_c   1.000
_cell.angle_alpha   90.00
_cell.angle_beta   90.00
_cell.angle_gamma   90.00
#
_symmetry.space_group_name_H-M   'P 1'
#
loop_
_entity.id
_entity.type
_entity.pdbx_description
1 polymer ?
#
loop_
_entity_poly.entity_id
_entity_poly.type
_entity_poly.pdbx_seq_one_letter_code
_entity_poly.pdbx_strand_id
1 'polypeptide(L)'
;TLLQEDFDSDTIFKGGLKVYTTLDPKCQKAAEAATKETLDEIGDDNLEMALTAIDPKTGYVKAMVGGRNFEKNQFNLATQARRQPGSSFKGFILAAAIDSGMSAQTYLNCNSPLQVSPTWRVQNYANTNYGTITLARATELSSNTGYVQVAEAIGAEKIVSTTKAMGVSVDLPAYSSIT
;
A
#
# COMPACT_ATOMS: atom_id res chain seq x y z
N THR A 1 10.11 15.44 13.50
CA THR A 1 8.66 15.63 13.28
C THR A 1 8.44 16.75 12.28
N LEU A 2 7.29 16.81 11.59
CA LEU A 2 6.98 17.87 10.61
C LEU A 2 7.15 19.29 11.18
N LEU A 3 6.77 19.49 12.43
CA LEU A 3 6.94 20.81 13.09
C LEU A 3 8.42 21.22 13.25
N GLN A 4 9.34 20.27 13.33
CA GLN A 4 10.78 20.55 13.47
C GLN A 4 11.44 21.00 12.15
N GLU A 5 10.75 20.88 11.03
CA GLU A 5 11.18 21.43 9.74
C GLU A 5 11.03 22.95 9.70
N ASP A 6 10.00 23.49 10.40
CA ASP A 6 9.64 24.91 10.37
C ASP A 6 9.94 25.66 11.67
N PHE A 7 10.06 24.95 12.82
CA PHE A 7 10.18 25.54 14.14
C PHE A 7 11.30 24.88 14.97
N ASP A 8 11.98 25.69 15.79
CA ASP A 8 12.92 25.17 16.78
C ASP A 8 12.22 24.45 17.96
N SER A 9 13.01 23.69 18.73
CA SER A 9 12.48 22.90 19.85
C SER A 9 11.85 23.76 20.96
N ASP A 10 12.38 24.94 21.24
CA ASP A 10 11.83 25.81 22.28
C ASP A 10 10.47 26.37 21.85
N THR A 11 10.33 26.77 20.60
CA THR A 11 9.05 27.18 20.03
C THR A 11 8.02 26.05 20.07
N ILE A 12 8.41 24.81 19.70
CA ILE A 12 7.50 23.66 19.69
C ILE A 12 7.04 23.31 21.11
N PHE A 13 7.96 23.20 22.08
CA PHE A 13 7.64 22.65 23.40
C PHE A 13 7.30 23.69 24.46
N LYS A 14 7.70 24.96 24.26
CA LYS A 14 7.52 26.04 25.24
C LYS A 14 6.81 27.25 24.65
N GLY A 15 6.69 27.38 23.33
CA GLY A 15 6.15 28.54 22.62
C GLY A 15 4.63 28.65 22.65
N GLY A 16 3.92 27.68 23.20
CA GLY A 16 2.44 27.70 23.29
C GLY A 16 1.74 27.58 21.95
N LEU A 17 2.32 26.88 20.98
CA LEU A 17 1.74 26.67 19.66
C LEU A 17 0.36 26.00 19.73
N LYS A 18 -0.58 26.51 18.94
CA LYS A 18 -1.87 25.87 18.68
C LYS A 18 -1.78 25.16 17.32
N VAL A 19 -1.73 23.83 17.34
CA VAL A 19 -1.61 23.02 16.14
C VAL A 19 -2.99 22.48 15.76
N TYR A 20 -3.51 22.89 14.60
CA TYR A 20 -4.76 22.39 14.04
C TYR A 20 -4.45 21.24 13.09
N THR A 21 -4.98 20.07 13.38
CA THR A 21 -4.78 18.86 12.57
C THR A 21 -6.06 18.44 11.86
N THR A 22 -5.94 17.51 10.90
CA THR A 22 -7.08 16.91 10.20
C THR A 22 -7.66 15.69 10.91
N LEU A 23 -7.06 15.32 12.06
CA LEU A 23 -7.47 14.17 12.86
C LEU A 23 -8.93 14.31 13.32
N ASP A 24 -9.72 13.25 13.17
CA ASP A 24 -11.06 13.12 13.71
C ASP A 24 -11.04 12.22 14.95
N PRO A 25 -11.37 12.75 16.16
CA PRO A 25 -11.29 11.95 17.39
C PRO A 25 -12.20 10.71 17.38
N LYS A 26 -13.32 10.74 16.64
CA LYS A 26 -14.20 9.56 16.52
C LYS A 26 -13.57 8.50 15.64
N CYS A 27 -13.01 8.90 14.49
CA CYS A 27 -12.26 7.99 13.61
C CYS A 27 -11.04 7.41 14.33
N GLN A 28 -10.31 8.25 15.07
CA GLN A 28 -9.14 7.80 15.82
C GLN A 28 -9.50 6.73 16.86
N LYS A 29 -10.52 6.99 17.67
CA LYS A 29 -11.00 6.01 18.68
C LYS A 29 -11.47 4.70 18.05
N ALA A 30 -12.16 4.77 16.92
CA ALA A 30 -12.59 3.58 16.18
C ALA A 30 -11.39 2.79 15.63
N ALA A 31 -10.39 3.48 15.08
CA ALA A 31 -9.15 2.87 14.58
C ALA A 31 -8.36 2.16 15.68
N GLU A 32 -8.21 2.79 16.84
CA GLU A 32 -7.54 2.19 18.01
C GLU A 32 -8.28 0.93 18.49
N ALA A 33 -9.62 1.00 18.58
CA ALA A 33 -10.43 -0.14 18.99
C ALA A 33 -10.31 -1.31 18.00
N ALA A 34 -10.45 -1.04 16.70
CA ALA A 34 -10.35 -2.06 15.66
C ALA A 34 -8.96 -2.71 15.60
N THR A 35 -7.89 -1.89 15.72
CA THR A 35 -6.52 -2.41 15.75
C THR A 35 -6.29 -3.33 16.95
N LYS A 36 -6.77 -2.90 18.12
CA LYS A 36 -6.66 -3.71 19.34
C LYS A 36 -7.44 -5.02 19.23
N GLU A 37 -8.70 -4.96 18.81
CA GLU A 37 -9.57 -6.14 18.65
C GLU A 37 -8.94 -7.16 17.69
N THR A 38 -8.48 -6.71 16.51
CA THR A 38 -7.82 -7.58 15.53
C THR A 38 -6.57 -8.26 16.11
N LEU A 39 -5.73 -7.51 16.82
CA LEU A 39 -4.52 -8.07 17.42
C LEU A 39 -4.82 -9.06 18.55
N ASP A 40 -5.86 -8.79 19.34
CA ASP A 40 -6.31 -9.68 20.41
C ASP A 40 -6.91 -10.99 19.81
N GLU A 41 -7.67 -10.90 18.72
CA GLU A 41 -8.22 -12.07 18.02
C GLU A 41 -7.12 -12.97 17.41
N ILE A 42 -6.06 -12.36 16.85
CA ILE A 42 -4.93 -13.12 16.31
C ILE A 42 -4.14 -13.83 17.42
N GLY A 43 -4.04 -13.21 18.61
CA GLY A 43 -3.42 -13.80 19.80
C GLY A 43 -1.90 -13.97 19.72
N ASP A 44 -1.20 -13.25 18.84
CA ASP A 44 0.26 -13.23 18.76
C ASP A 44 0.80 -11.91 19.32
N ASP A 45 1.45 -11.97 20.47
CA ASP A 45 2.01 -10.80 21.15
C ASP A 45 3.20 -10.17 20.42
N ASN A 46 3.81 -10.87 19.49
CA ASN A 46 4.91 -10.35 18.67
C ASN A 46 4.42 -9.63 17.42
N LEU A 47 3.14 -9.75 17.09
CA LEU A 47 2.56 -9.10 15.93
C LEU A 47 2.22 -7.65 16.25
N GLU A 48 2.62 -6.76 15.36
CA GLU A 48 2.27 -5.35 15.39
C GLU A 48 1.36 -4.99 14.21
N MET A 49 0.51 -3.99 14.41
CA MET A 49 -0.40 -3.49 13.39
C MET A 49 -0.35 -1.96 13.35
N ALA A 50 -0.39 -1.41 12.15
CA ALA A 50 -0.59 0.02 11.93
C ALA A 50 -1.83 0.24 11.07
N LEU A 51 -2.51 1.38 11.29
CA LEU A 51 -3.69 1.76 10.53
C LEU A 51 -3.60 3.25 10.19
N THR A 52 -3.91 3.60 8.95
CA THR A 52 -4.10 4.99 8.53
C THR A 52 -5.43 5.11 7.80
N ALA A 53 -6.30 6.00 8.26
CA ALA A 53 -7.57 6.32 7.61
C ALA A 53 -7.47 7.68 6.93
N ILE A 54 -7.76 7.71 5.63
CA ILE A 54 -7.66 8.90 4.78
C ILE A 54 -9.03 9.18 4.16
N ASP A 55 -9.46 10.45 4.20
CA ASP A 55 -10.63 10.90 3.46
C ASP A 55 -10.28 11.00 1.97
N PRO A 56 -10.89 10.20 1.09
CA PRO A 56 -10.52 10.16 -0.33
C PRO A 56 -10.87 11.45 -1.08
N LYS A 57 -11.75 12.30 -0.54
CA LYS A 57 -12.12 13.57 -1.18
C LYS A 57 -11.10 14.67 -0.93
N THR A 58 -10.49 14.66 0.24
CA THR A 58 -9.59 15.74 0.69
C THR A 58 -8.13 15.32 0.78
N GLY A 59 -7.86 14.01 0.83
CA GLY A 59 -6.54 13.45 1.15
C GLY A 59 -6.16 13.60 2.63
N TYR A 60 -7.05 14.08 3.48
CA TYR A 60 -6.78 14.33 4.89
C TYR A 60 -6.73 13.04 5.70
N VAL A 61 -5.67 12.89 6.50
CA VAL A 61 -5.57 11.80 7.48
C VAL A 61 -6.56 12.07 8.61
N LYS A 62 -7.51 11.16 8.79
CA LYS A 62 -8.57 11.21 9.82
C LYS A 62 -8.23 10.39 11.05
N ALA A 63 -7.45 9.31 10.89
CA ALA A 63 -6.95 8.53 12.00
C ALA A 63 -5.59 7.91 11.64
N MET A 64 -4.76 7.70 12.65
CA MET A 64 -3.47 7.01 12.50
C MET A 64 -3.15 6.24 13.78
N VAL A 65 -2.93 4.93 13.64
CA VAL A 65 -2.43 4.05 14.70
C VAL A 65 -1.07 3.54 14.25
N GLY A 66 -0.04 3.79 15.02
CA GLY A 66 1.35 3.49 14.66
C GLY A 66 1.87 2.18 15.22
N GLY A 67 1.10 1.49 16.07
CA GLY A 67 1.51 0.25 16.73
C GLY A 67 0.61 -0.08 17.91
N ARG A 68 0.88 -1.19 18.58
CA ARG A 68 0.07 -1.74 19.68
C ARG A 68 0.07 -0.86 20.94
N ASN A 69 1.21 -0.30 21.27
CA ASN A 69 1.37 0.44 22.53
C ASN A 69 2.48 1.50 22.41
N PHE A 70 2.08 2.77 22.33
CA PHE A 70 2.98 3.91 22.19
C PHE A 70 3.91 4.10 23.39
N GLU A 71 3.47 3.77 24.63
CA GLU A 71 4.30 3.91 25.82
C GLU A 71 5.49 2.95 25.82
N LYS A 72 5.29 1.75 25.27
CA LYS A 72 6.34 0.73 25.15
C LYS A 72 7.22 0.92 23.92
N ASN A 73 6.63 1.34 22.82
CA ASN A 73 7.32 1.52 21.54
C ASN A 73 6.77 2.73 20.80
N GLN A 74 7.61 3.78 20.71
CA GLN A 74 7.26 5.04 20.04
C GLN A 74 7.53 5.01 18.53
N PHE A 75 8.04 3.90 17.99
CA PHE A 75 8.28 3.75 16.58
C PHE A 75 6.94 3.61 15.82
N ASN A 76 6.59 4.67 15.07
CA ASN A 76 5.33 4.70 14.33
C ASN A 76 5.46 3.88 13.03
N LEU A 77 4.89 2.68 13.03
CA LEU A 77 4.91 1.79 11.87
C LEU A 77 4.23 2.40 10.64
N ALA A 78 3.19 3.22 10.82
CA ALA A 78 2.47 3.83 9.71
C ALA A 78 3.30 4.84 8.91
N THR A 79 4.31 5.47 9.55
CA THR A 79 5.11 6.54 8.93
C THR A 79 6.60 6.22 8.81
N GLN A 80 7.12 5.32 9.65
CA GLN A 80 8.56 5.06 9.77
C GLN A 80 8.95 3.66 9.27
N ALA A 81 8.04 2.68 9.33
CA ALA A 81 8.33 1.33 8.89
C ALA A 81 8.40 1.25 7.36
N ARG A 82 9.32 0.42 6.89
CA ARG A 82 9.38 -0.02 5.49
C ARG A 82 8.98 -1.48 5.43
N ARG A 83 7.96 -1.78 4.63
CA ARG A 83 7.42 -3.13 4.47
C ARG A 83 7.18 -3.39 2.99
N GLN A 84 7.30 -4.65 2.60
CA GLN A 84 6.93 -5.08 1.27
C GLN A 84 5.41 -4.87 1.09
N PRO A 85 4.98 -4.14 0.05
CA PRO A 85 3.57 -3.79 -0.13
C PRO A 85 2.71 -5.00 -0.53
N GLY A 86 3.31 -6.04 -1.10
CA GLY A 86 2.59 -7.19 -1.63
C GLY A 86 1.55 -6.76 -2.68
N SER A 87 0.43 -7.46 -2.71
CA SER A 87 -0.64 -7.22 -3.70
C SER A 87 -1.30 -5.84 -3.60
N SER A 88 -1.07 -5.05 -2.55
CA SER A 88 -1.55 -3.67 -2.52
C SER A 88 -0.86 -2.79 -3.58
N PHE A 89 0.34 -3.17 -4.03
CA PHE A 89 1.05 -2.49 -5.11
C PHE A 89 0.36 -2.63 -6.47
N LYS A 90 -0.46 -3.66 -6.66
CA LYS A 90 -1.24 -3.86 -7.91
C LYS A 90 -2.15 -2.68 -8.25
N GLY A 91 -2.58 -1.89 -7.26
CA GLY A 91 -3.32 -0.66 -7.51
C GLY A 91 -2.54 0.37 -8.34
N PHE A 92 -1.23 0.51 -8.09
CA PHE A 92 -0.36 1.39 -8.86
C PHE A 92 -0.11 0.85 -10.27
N ILE A 93 0.04 -0.47 -10.41
CA ILE A 93 0.19 -1.13 -11.72
C ILE A 93 -1.08 -0.96 -12.54
N LEU A 94 -2.26 -1.13 -11.93
CA LEU A 94 -3.55 -0.90 -12.59
C LEU A 94 -3.67 0.55 -13.08
N ALA A 95 -3.33 1.53 -12.23
CA ALA A 95 -3.35 2.92 -12.62
C ALA A 95 -2.44 3.19 -13.82
N ALA A 96 -1.21 2.65 -13.82
CA ALA A 96 -0.28 2.75 -14.92
C ALA A 96 -0.81 2.08 -16.21
N ALA A 97 -1.48 0.94 -16.09
CA ALA A 97 -2.07 0.21 -17.22
C ALA A 97 -3.19 1.01 -17.88
N ILE A 98 -4.12 1.54 -17.08
CA ILE A 98 -5.23 2.36 -17.58
C ILE A 98 -4.70 3.67 -18.21
N ASP A 99 -3.75 4.32 -17.56
CA ASP A 99 -3.09 5.54 -18.09
C ASP A 99 -2.33 5.27 -19.40
N SER A 100 -1.88 4.03 -19.62
CA SER A 100 -1.27 3.57 -20.88
C SER A 100 -2.29 3.16 -21.95
N GLY A 101 -3.59 3.30 -21.68
CA GLY A 101 -4.67 2.96 -22.60
C GLY A 101 -5.14 1.50 -22.55
N MET A 102 -4.68 0.70 -21.58
CA MET A 102 -5.16 -0.67 -21.41
C MET A 102 -6.61 -0.67 -20.92
N SER A 103 -7.47 -1.46 -21.55
CA SER A 103 -8.88 -1.59 -21.15
C SER A 103 -9.02 -2.51 -19.95
N ALA A 104 -9.95 -2.18 -19.03
CA ALA A 104 -10.37 -3.09 -17.97
C ALA A 104 -10.94 -4.43 -18.51
N GLN A 105 -11.37 -4.46 -19.78
CA GLN A 105 -11.87 -5.65 -20.48
C GLN A 105 -10.75 -6.42 -21.21
N THR A 106 -9.48 -5.99 -21.13
CA THR A 106 -8.35 -6.74 -21.70
C THR A 106 -8.29 -8.13 -21.07
N TYR A 107 -8.25 -9.16 -21.91
CA TYR A 107 -8.13 -10.55 -21.46
C TYR A 107 -6.69 -10.92 -21.15
N LEU A 108 -6.49 -11.59 -20.02
CA LEU A 108 -5.20 -12.05 -19.50
C LEU A 108 -5.26 -13.55 -19.21
N ASN A 109 -4.17 -14.25 -19.47
CA ASN A 109 -4.01 -15.66 -19.11
C ASN A 109 -3.65 -15.77 -17.61
N CYS A 110 -4.63 -16.03 -16.78
CA CYS A 110 -4.46 -16.15 -15.33
C CYS A 110 -4.32 -17.61 -14.85
N ASN A 111 -3.89 -18.51 -15.73
CA ASN A 111 -3.50 -19.85 -15.33
C ASN A 111 -2.23 -19.83 -14.48
N SER A 112 -2.13 -20.78 -13.56
CA SER A 112 -1.00 -20.90 -12.63
C SER A 112 -0.45 -22.34 -12.67
N PRO A 113 0.83 -22.49 -12.78
CA PRO A 113 1.87 -21.48 -12.90
C PRO A 113 2.01 -20.91 -14.32
N LEU A 114 2.48 -19.67 -14.42
CA LEU A 114 2.82 -19.03 -15.69
C LEU A 114 4.35 -18.93 -15.82
N GLN A 115 4.91 -19.44 -16.91
CA GLN A 115 6.33 -19.24 -17.24
C GLN A 115 6.48 -17.90 -17.95
N VAL A 116 7.17 -16.96 -17.33
CA VAL A 116 7.40 -15.60 -17.85
C VAL A 116 8.70 -15.56 -18.67
N SER A 117 9.74 -16.20 -18.16
CA SER A 117 11.03 -16.37 -18.85
C SER A 117 11.64 -17.75 -18.53
N PRO A 118 12.74 -18.16 -19.16
CA PRO A 118 13.36 -19.46 -18.88
C PRO A 118 13.69 -19.69 -17.39
N THR A 119 13.94 -18.61 -16.65
CA THR A 119 14.35 -18.66 -15.22
C THR A 119 13.30 -18.10 -14.28
N TRP A 120 12.18 -17.54 -14.80
CA TRP A 120 11.18 -16.88 -13.97
C TRP A 120 9.77 -17.44 -14.18
N ARG A 121 9.23 -18.00 -13.12
CA ARG A 121 7.91 -18.60 -13.06
C ARG A 121 7.08 -17.93 -11.96
N VAL A 122 5.87 -17.54 -12.29
CA VAL A 122 4.92 -16.86 -11.38
C VAL A 122 3.77 -17.77 -11.05
N GLN A 123 3.32 -17.73 -9.81
CA GLN A 123 2.17 -18.49 -9.32
C GLN A 123 1.15 -17.57 -8.65
N ASN A 124 -0.12 -17.88 -8.85
CA ASN A 124 -1.21 -17.32 -8.05
C ASN A 124 -1.19 -17.90 -6.62
N TYR A 125 -1.87 -17.24 -5.70
CA TYR A 125 -2.05 -17.77 -4.36
C TYR A 125 -2.63 -19.20 -4.40
N ALA A 126 -2.09 -20.08 -3.59
CA ALA A 126 -2.43 -21.51 -3.57
C ALA A 126 -2.37 -22.20 -4.96
N ASN A 127 -1.57 -21.66 -5.89
CA ASN A 127 -1.44 -22.13 -7.28
C ASN A 127 -2.78 -22.22 -8.04
N THR A 128 -3.72 -21.34 -7.69
CA THR A 128 -5.09 -21.36 -8.24
C THR A 128 -5.11 -20.97 -9.71
N ASN A 129 -5.78 -21.78 -10.53
CA ASN A 129 -6.03 -21.48 -11.94
C ASN A 129 -7.32 -20.65 -12.10
N TYR A 130 -7.19 -19.49 -12.72
CA TYR A 130 -8.34 -18.62 -13.01
C TYR A 130 -8.76 -18.62 -14.48
N GLY A 131 -8.00 -19.31 -15.35
CA GLY A 131 -8.23 -19.33 -16.80
C GLY A 131 -7.92 -18.00 -17.46
N THR A 132 -8.55 -17.76 -18.61
CA THR A 132 -8.46 -16.48 -19.32
C THR A 132 -9.59 -15.58 -18.86
N ILE A 133 -9.25 -14.48 -18.19
CA ILE A 133 -10.20 -13.54 -17.58
C ILE A 133 -9.83 -12.09 -17.91
N THR A 134 -10.77 -11.17 -17.70
CA THR A 134 -10.53 -9.75 -17.93
C THR A 134 -9.59 -9.16 -16.88
N LEU A 135 -8.92 -8.05 -17.19
CA LEU A 135 -8.11 -7.28 -16.24
C LEU A 135 -8.92 -6.90 -14.98
N ALA A 136 -10.19 -6.48 -15.16
CA ALA A 136 -11.07 -6.19 -14.02
C ALA A 136 -11.21 -7.42 -13.11
N ARG A 137 -11.47 -8.60 -13.65
CA ARG A 137 -11.60 -9.83 -12.88
C ARG A 137 -10.26 -10.28 -12.28
N ALA A 138 -9.16 -10.13 -13.01
CA ALA A 138 -7.81 -10.42 -12.52
C ALA A 138 -7.43 -9.52 -11.32
N THR A 139 -7.90 -8.26 -11.33
CA THR A 139 -7.75 -7.33 -10.21
C THR A 139 -8.54 -7.78 -8.99
N GLU A 140 -9.81 -8.12 -9.18
CA GLU A 140 -10.69 -8.62 -8.09
C GLU A 140 -10.12 -9.87 -7.42
N LEU A 141 -9.56 -10.79 -8.21
CA LEU A 141 -8.95 -12.03 -7.72
C LEU A 141 -7.49 -11.86 -7.29
N SER A 142 -6.94 -10.67 -7.46
CA SER A 142 -5.51 -10.38 -7.17
C SER A 142 -4.56 -11.36 -7.88
N SER A 143 -4.83 -11.70 -9.15
CA SER A 143 -4.04 -12.66 -9.91
C SER A 143 -2.60 -12.19 -10.13
N ASN A 144 -1.63 -12.93 -9.60
CA ASN A 144 -0.21 -12.64 -9.84
C ASN A 144 0.18 -12.89 -11.30
N THR A 145 -0.31 -14.00 -11.88
CA THR A 145 -0.02 -14.36 -13.27
C THR A 145 -0.65 -13.38 -14.27
N GLY A 146 -1.79 -12.79 -13.92
CA GLY A 146 -2.39 -11.71 -14.72
C GLY A 146 -1.57 -10.43 -14.64
N TYR A 147 -1.20 -10.02 -13.44
CA TYR A 147 -0.49 -8.75 -13.22
C TYR A 147 0.94 -8.73 -13.75
N VAL A 148 1.64 -9.85 -13.78
CA VAL A 148 2.96 -9.92 -14.44
C VAL A 148 2.84 -9.64 -15.96
N GLN A 149 1.78 -10.13 -16.61
CA GLN A 149 1.54 -9.82 -18.03
C GLN A 149 1.21 -8.33 -18.25
N VAL A 150 0.47 -7.72 -17.33
CA VAL A 150 0.23 -6.27 -17.37
C VAL A 150 1.55 -5.51 -17.26
N ALA A 151 2.40 -5.85 -16.29
CA ALA A 151 3.68 -5.19 -16.09
C ALA A 151 4.64 -5.37 -17.28
N GLU A 152 4.68 -6.56 -17.88
CA GLU A 152 5.46 -6.82 -19.10
C GLU A 152 4.95 -5.98 -20.29
N ALA A 153 3.63 -5.82 -20.42
CA ALA A 153 3.03 -5.08 -21.53
C ALA A 153 3.28 -3.56 -21.45
N ILE A 154 3.25 -2.97 -20.25
CA ILE A 154 3.42 -1.51 -20.06
C ILE A 154 4.84 -1.10 -19.69
N GLY A 155 5.66 -2.02 -19.23
CA GLY A 155 7.03 -1.81 -18.78
C GLY A 155 7.17 -1.27 -17.36
N ALA A 156 8.22 -1.73 -16.68
CA ALA A 156 8.48 -1.37 -15.27
C ALA A 156 8.72 0.13 -15.07
N GLU A 157 9.34 0.81 -16.04
CA GLU A 157 9.60 2.27 -15.97
C GLU A 157 8.30 3.07 -15.93
N LYS A 158 7.28 2.67 -16.71
CA LYS A 158 5.96 3.32 -16.68
C LYS A 158 5.30 3.12 -15.32
N ILE A 159 5.38 1.91 -14.74
CA ILE A 159 4.85 1.64 -13.41
C ILE A 159 5.54 2.53 -12.37
N VAL A 160 6.86 2.59 -12.38
CA VAL A 160 7.63 3.43 -11.43
C VAL A 160 7.27 4.91 -11.57
N SER A 161 7.22 5.43 -12.80
CA SER A 161 6.90 6.85 -13.04
C SER A 161 5.48 7.20 -12.59
N THR A 162 4.50 6.34 -12.88
CA THR A 162 3.11 6.52 -12.43
C THR A 162 3.02 6.45 -10.90
N THR A 163 3.69 5.49 -10.27
CA THR A 163 3.72 5.32 -8.81
C THR A 163 4.31 6.55 -8.12
N LYS A 164 5.39 7.12 -8.67
CA LYS A 164 5.99 8.39 -8.18
C LYS A 164 5.03 9.57 -8.36
N ALA A 165 4.35 9.67 -9.50
CA ALA A 165 3.34 10.70 -9.74
C ALA A 165 2.14 10.61 -8.78
N MET A 166 1.83 9.40 -8.30
CA MET A 166 0.80 9.17 -7.26
C MET A 166 1.30 9.45 -5.83
N GLY A 167 2.53 9.96 -5.64
CA GLY A 167 3.04 10.43 -4.36
C GLY A 167 3.98 9.47 -3.62
N VAL A 168 4.32 8.32 -4.19
CA VAL A 168 5.32 7.42 -3.58
C VAL A 168 6.71 8.00 -3.78
N SER A 169 7.34 8.46 -2.69
CA SER A 169 8.61 9.18 -2.70
C SER A 169 9.86 8.30 -2.61
N VAL A 170 9.70 7.02 -2.26
CA VAL A 170 10.83 6.09 -2.17
C VAL A 170 11.36 5.72 -3.55
N ASP A 171 12.66 5.44 -3.64
CA ASP A 171 13.22 4.90 -4.87
C ASP A 171 12.73 3.48 -5.11
N LEU A 172 12.12 3.31 -6.27
CA LEU A 172 11.61 2.04 -6.75
C LEU A 172 12.49 1.57 -7.92
N PRO A 173 13.11 0.40 -7.79
CA PRO A 173 13.86 -0.17 -8.93
C PRO A 173 12.89 -0.66 -10.00
N ALA A 174 13.18 -0.35 -11.26
CA ALA A 174 12.37 -0.76 -12.41
C ALA A 174 12.70 -2.19 -12.84
N TYR A 175 12.31 -3.17 -12.02
CA TYR A 175 12.45 -4.58 -12.34
C TYR A 175 11.15 -5.17 -12.90
N SER A 176 11.26 -6.17 -13.78
CA SER A 176 10.08 -6.89 -14.30
C SER A 176 9.25 -7.57 -13.20
N SER A 177 9.86 -7.87 -12.05
CA SER A 177 9.20 -8.44 -10.87
C SER A 177 8.58 -7.41 -9.92
N ILE A 178 8.32 -6.20 -10.39
CA ILE A 178 7.68 -5.12 -9.59
C ILE A 178 6.20 -5.41 -9.26
N THR A 179 5.67 -6.55 -9.65
CA THR A 179 4.27 -6.97 -9.49
C THR A 179 3.98 -7.63 -8.16
#